data_3ce49dd86f52b0477abbe1a89585a03e
#
_entry.id   3ce49dd86f52b0477abbe1a89585a03e
#
_cell.length_a   1.000
_cell.length_b   1.000
_cell.length_c   1.000
_cell.angle_alpha   90.00
_cell.angle_beta   90.00
_cell.angle_gamma   90.00
#
_symmetry.space_group_name_H-M   'P 1'
#
loop_
_entity.id
_entity.type
_entity.pdbx_description
1 polymer ?
#
loop_
_entity_poly.entity_id
_entity_poly.type
_entity_poly.pdbx_seq_one_letter_code
_entity_poly.pdbx_strand_id
1 'polypeptide(L)'
;KTIDFSLEEGHEYLERCILAENGDQLKTALQDGSTMTPDALYDQYIIGDTFQVMKQLPLNFVDLLIVDPPYNLAKDYHGNKFNAVGREEYREYTIKWVREVLPLLKKTASIYVCCDWRSSLIIGDVLQEYFLVQNRITWQREKGRGAKSNWKNGMEDIWFATVSRDYTFHLDEVKVRKRVLAPYRVDGNPKDWEETDEGRFRNTCPSNFWDDISIPYWSMPENTAHPTQKPEKLLAKLLLASSSKGDVVLDPFAGSGTTAVVAKKLGRKFVAIEQNPLYGAWAQKRLEMAETDASIQGYEDGVFWERNARR
;
A
#
# COMPACT_ATOMS: atom_id res chain seq x y z
N LYS A 1 17.54 1.28 12.26
CA LYS A 1 18.51 0.42 11.53
C LYS A 1 17.74 -0.33 10.45
N THR A 2 18.23 -0.30 9.21
CA THR A 2 17.61 -1.04 8.10
C THR A 2 17.43 -2.52 8.45
N ILE A 3 16.26 -3.06 8.18
CA ILE A 3 15.97 -4.49 8.36
C ILE A 3 16.84 -5.28 7.40
N ASP A 4 17.58 -6.23 7.94
CA ASP A 4 18.48 -7.12 7.22
C ASP A 4 18.53 -8.48 7.90
N PHE A 5 19.03 -9.50 7.21
CA PHE A 5 19.13 -10.87 7.71
C PHE A 5 20.35 -11.58 7.10
N SER A 6 20.80 -12.66 7.75
CA SER A 6 21.82 -13.55 7.20
C SER A 6 21.27 -14.37 6.01
N LEU A 7 22.15 -15.00 5.24
CA LEU A 7 21.73 -15.87 4.12
C LEU A 7 20.86 -17.04 4.62
N GLU A 8 21.18 -17.60 5.77
CA GLU A 8 20.44 -18.70 6.39
C GLU A 8 19.03 -18.26 6.81
N GLU A 9 18.91 -17.15 7.57
CA GLU A 9 17.62 -16.55 7.91
C GLU A 9 16.81 -16.20 6.66
N GLY A 10 17.47 -15.71 5.58
CA GLY A 10 16.81 -15.38 4.33
C GLY A 10 16.15 -16.58 3.65
N HIS A 11 16.80 -17.76 3.71
CA HIS A 11 16.21 -19.01 3.23
C HIS A 11 15.02 -19.45 4.10
N GLU A 12 15.12 -19.38 5.42
CA GLU A 12 14.01 -19.71 6.35
C GLU A 12 12.79 -18.80 6.12
N TYR A 13 13.02 -17.50 5.90
CA TYR A 13 11.93 -16.58 5.57
C TYR A 13 11.29 -16.90 4.22
N LEU A 14 12.09 -17.28 3.22
CA LEU A 14 11.58 -17.62 1.89
C LEU A 14 10.72 -18.91 1.94
N GLU A 15 11.05 -19.88 2.77
CA GLU A 15 10.25 -21.09 2.97
C GLU A 15 8.84 -20.82 3.54
N ARG A 16 8.63 -19.67 4.17
CA ARG A 16 7.30 -19.22 4.63
C ARG A 16 6.46 -18.59 3.53
N CYS A 17 7.04 -18.36 2.35
CA CYS A 17 6.31 -17.87 1.18
C CYS A 17 5.75 -19.06 0.39
N ILE A 18 4.63 -18.83 -0.29
CA ILE A 18 4.17 -19.77 -1.31
C ILE A 18 4.99 -19.52 -2.58
N LEU A 19 5.66 -20.54 -3.10
CA LEU A 19 6.40 -20.46 -4.36
C LEU A 19 5.48 -20.91 -5.51
N ALA A 20 5.25 -20.02 -6.46
CA ALA A 20 4.39 -20.24 -7.63
C ALA A 20 5.19 -20.13 -8.94
N GLU A 21 6.36 -20.78 -9.01
CA GLU A 21 7.26 -20.72 -10.18
C GLU A 21 6.67 -21.35 -11.45
N ASN A 22 5.77 -22.35 -11.30
CA ASN A 22 5.07 -22.97 -12.41
C ASN A 22 3.57 -22.98 -12.08
N GLY A 23 2.72 -22.54 -13.02
CA GLY A 23 1.29 -22.29 -12.84
C GLY A 23 0.43 -23.34 -12.11
N ASP A 24 0.93 -24.57 -11.93
CA ASP A 24 0.26 -25.63 -11.19
C ASP A 24 0.65 -25.69 -9.69
N GLN A 25 1.71 -25.01 -9.28
CA GLN A 25 2.22 -25.11 -7.89
C GLN A 25 1.34 -24.37 -6.88
N LEU A 26 0.69 -23.26 -7.27
CA LEU A 26 -0.24 -22.57 -6.37
C LEU A 26 -1.39 -23.49 -5.99
N LYS A 27 -1.93 -24.24 -6.94
CA LYS A 27 -2.98 -25.24 -6.70
C LYS A 27 -2.49 -26.35 -5.78
N THR A 28 -1.27 -26.84 -5.97
CA THR A 28 -0.69 -27.93 -5.19
C THR A 28 -0.34 -27.50 -3.77
N ALA A 29 0.20 -26.29 -3.57
CA ALA A 29 0.55 -25.76 -2.25
C ALA A 29 -0.67 -25.45 -1.38
N LEU A 30 -1.83 -25.15 -1.99
CA LEU A 30 -3.07 -24.77 -1.30
C LEU A 30 -4.10 -25.91 -1.25
N GLN A 31 -3.81 -27.08 -1.81
CA GLN A 31 -4.74 -28.22 -1.87
C GLN A 31 -4.35 -29.35 -0.90
N ASP A 32 -5.22 -29.64 0.07
CA ASP A 32 -5.42 -30.99 0.54
C ASP A 32 -6.53 -31.69 -0.27
N GLY A 33 -6.37 -31.74 -1.59
CA GLY A 33 -7.18 -32.57 -2.50
C GLY A 33 -8.55 -32.01 -2.90
N SER A 34 -8.93 -30.81 -2.53
CA SER A 34 -10.21 -30.19 -2.89
C SER A 34 -10.07 -28.76 -3.42
N THR A 35 -11.13 -28.20 -3.96
CA THR A 35 -11.20 -26.85 -4.54
C THR A 35 -10.52 -25.80 -3.68
N MET A 36 -9.67 -24.95 -4.29
CA MET A 36 -9.01 -23.80 -3.63
C MET A 36 -10.06 -22.94 -2.93
N THR A 37 -10.06 -22.94 -1.59
CA THR A 37 -10.93 -22.06 -0.81
C THR A 37 -10.24 -20.71 -0.61
N PRO A 38 -10.97 -19.58 -0.59
CA PRO A 38 -10.39 -18.28 -0.28
C PRO A 38 -9.61 -18.26 1.04
N ASP A 39 -10.07 -19.01 2.06
CA ASP A 39 -9.45 -19.04 3.39
C ASP A 39 -8.01 -19.56 3.38
N ALA A 40 -7.66 -20.49 2.48
CA ALA A 40 -6.31 -21.01 2.33
C ALA A 40 -5.31 -19.96 1.76
N LEU A 41 -5.83 -18.91 1.11
CA LEU A 41 -5.04 -17.83 0.54
C LEU A 41 -4.78 -16.68 1.53
N TYR A 42 -5.57 -16.59 2.60
CA TYR A 42 -5.48 -15.47 3.51
C TYR A 42 -4.16 -15.48 4.27
N ASP A 43 -3.60 -14.28 4.41
CA ASP A 43 -2.32 -14.01 5.07
C ASP A 43 -1.12 -14.70 4.37
N GLN A 44 -1.24 -14.92 3.04
CA GLN A 44 -0.20 -15.53 2.23
C GLN A 44 0.59 -14.49 1.44
N TYR A 45 1.92 -14.68 1.42
CA TYR A 45 2.85 -13.98 0.56
C TYR A 45 3.35 -14.95 -0.52
N ILE A 46 3.04 -14.64 -1.78
CA ILE A 46 3.23 -15.54 -2.91
C ILE A 46 4.38 -15.03 -3.78
N ILE A 47 5.40 -15.85 -4.00
CA ILE A 47 6.50 -15.57 -4.93
C ILE A 47 6.14 -16.15 -6.30
N GLY A 48 6.02 -15.27 -7.30
CA GLY A 48 5.70 -15.68 -8.66
C GLY A 48 5.39 -14.51 -9.59
N ASP A 49 5.20 -14.81 -10.86
CA ASP A 49 4.72 -13.82 -11.84
C ASP A 49 3.27 -13.42 -11.52
N THR A 50 3.05 -12.12 -11.30
CA THR A 50 1.76 -11.62 -10.84
C THR A 50 0.61 -11.97 -11.80
N PHE A 51 0.84 -11.96 -13.12
CA PHE A 51 -0.19 -12.29 -14.10
C PHE A 51 -0.55 -13.77 -14.10
N GLN A 52 0.42 -14.65 -13.83
CA GLN A 52 0.15 -16.10 -13.73
C GLN A 52 -0.54 -16.44 -12.42
N VAL A 53 -0.12 -15.84 -11.32
CA VAL A 53 -0.71 -16.04 -10.00
C VAL A 53 -2.16 -15.55 -9.99
N MET A 54 -2.43 -14.32 -10.44
CA MET A 54 -3.79 -13.75 -10.43
C MET A 54 -4.82 -14.61 -11.16
N LYS A 55 -4.45 -15.29 -12.25
CA LYS A 55 -5.34 -16.21 -12.99
C LYS A 55 -5.78 -17.44 -12.19
N GLN A 56 -5.09 -17.75 -11.10
CA GLN A 56 -5.37 -18.90 -10.25
C GLN A 56 -6.15 -18.52 -8.99
N LEU A 57 -6.31 -17.23 -8.71
CA LEU A 57 -7.01 -16.74 -7.53
C LEU A 57 -8.54 -16.89 -7.68
N PRO A 58 -9.28 -17.06 -6.59
CA PRO A 58 -10.73 -17.10 -6.59
C PRO A 58 -11.34 -15.80 -7.13
N LEU A 59 -12.55 -15.89 -7.65
CA LEU A 59 -13.31 -14.72 -8.08
C LEU A 59 -14.01 -14.03 -6.90
N ASN A 60 -14.20 -12.73 -6.99
CA ASN A 60 -15.07 -11.95 -6.09
C ASN A 60 -14.76 -12.13 -4.58
N PHE A 61 -13.47 -12.08 -4.21
CA PHE A 61 -13.05 -12.27 -2.82
C PHE A 61 -12.33 -11.04 -2.23
N VAL A 62 -11.88 -10.09 -3.04
CA VAL A 62 -11.09 -8.92 -2.63
C VAL A 62 -11.99 -7.76 -2.23
N ASP A 63 -11.80 -7.22 -1.02
CA ASP A 63 -12.48 -6.02 -0.52
C ASP A 63 -11.70 -4.74 -0.85
N LEU A 64 -10.38 -4.80 -0.81
CA LEU A 64 -9.49 -3.67 -1.06
C LEU A 64 -8.31 -4.09 -1.93
N LEU A 65 -8.12 -3.38 -3.04
CA LEU A 65 -6.97 -3.54 -3.92
C LEU A 65 -5.99 -2.40 -3.73
N ILE A 66 -4.74 -2.73 -3.42
CA ILE A 66 -3.61 -1.79 -3.40
C ILE A 66 -2.65 -2.18 -4.52
N VAL A 67 -2.32 -1.24 -5.39
CA VAL A 67 -1.44 -1.49 -6.53
C VAL A 67 -0.32 -0.45 -6.55
N ASP A 68 0.92 -0.91 -6.42
CA ASP A 68 2.13 -0.10 -6.63
C ASP A 68 2.94 -0.68 -7.81
N PRO A 69 2.43 -0.55 -9.05
CA PRO A 69 2.99 -1.24 -10.19
C PRO A 69 4.34 -0.62 -10.58
N PRO A 70 5.18 -1.30 -11.34
CA PRO A 70 6.37 -0.69 -11.93
C PRO A 70 5.99 0.59 -12.69
N TYR A 71 6.56 1.73 -12.28
CA TYR A 71 6.36 3.00 -12.98
C TYR A 71 7.07 2.95 -14.33
N ASN A 72 6.59 3.72 -15.30
CA ASN A 72 7.22 3.80 -16.62
C ASN A 72 8.57 4.54 -16.59
N LEU A 73 9.48 4.02 -15.79
CA LEU A 73 10.82 4.54 -15.57
C LEU A 73 11.84 3.40 -15.72
N ALA A 74 12.98 3.70 -16.31
CA ALA A 74 14.10 2.75 -16.32
C ALA A 74 14.60 2.54 -14.88
N LYS A 75 14.36 1.35 -14.32
CA LYS A 75 14.74 1.01 -12.95
C LYS A 75 15.14 -0.45 -12.83
N ASP A 76 16.17 -0.68 -12.02
CA ASP A 76 16.62 -2.01 -11.63
C ASP A 76 16.11 -2.32 -10.21
N TYR A 77 15.37 -3.42 -10.06
CA TYR A 77 14.86 -3.95 -8.82
C TYR A 77 15.64 -5.21 -8.44
N HIS A 78 16.92 -5.04 -8.09
CA HIS A 78 17.84 -6.14 -7.72
C HIS A 78 17.89 -7.26 -8.78
N GLY A 79 18.16 -6.87 -10.02
CA GLY A 79 18.28 -7.79 -11.17
C GLY A 79 17.03 -7.85 -12.06
N ASN A 80 15.85 -7.50 -11.57
CA ASN A 80 14.64 -7.36 -12.39
C ASN A 80 14.58 -5.93 -12.95
N LYS A 81 14.92 -5.78 -14.24
CA LYS A 81 14.96 -4.46 -14.90
C LYS A 81 13.62 -4.16 -15.55
N PHE A 82 13.03 -3.04 -15.17
CA PHE A 82 11.93 -2.43 -15.91
C PHE A 82 12.50 -1.29 -16.75
N ASN A 83 12.28 -1.33 -18.07
CA ASN A 83 12.69 -0.27 -18.97
C ASN A 83 11.49 0.66 -19.24
N ALA A 84 11.76 1.97 -19.34
CA ALA A 84 10.73 2.90 -19.81
C ALA A 84 10.33 2.53 -21.24
N VAL A 85 9.02 2.42 -21.45
CA VAL A 85 8.40 2.06 -22.74
C VAL A 85 7.56 3.21 -23.28
N GLY A 86 7.08 3.10 -24.51
CA GLY A 86 6.18 4.09 -25.11
C GLY A 86 4.85 4.22 -24.33
N ARG A 87 4.16 5.37 -24.53
CA ARG A 87 2.90 5.66 -23.83
C ARG A 87 1.85 4.56 -24.06
N GLU A 88 1.69 4.11 -25.30
CA GLU A 88 0.70 3.09 -25.65
C GLU A 88 1.04 1.73 -25.07
N GLU A 89 2.32 1.36 -25.08
CA GLU A 89 2.78 0.10 -24.50
C GLU A 89 2.57 0.06 -22.97
N TYR A 90 2.82 1.19 -22.27
CA TYR A 90 2.54 1.28 -20.85
C TYR A 90 1.03 1.29 -20.54
N ARG A 91 0.23 1.87 -21.44
CA ARG A 91 -1.24 1.80 -21.36
C ARG A 91 -1.74 0.36 -21.49
N GLU A 92 -1.24 -0.39 -22.47
CA GLU A 92 -1.52 -1.80 -22.67
C GLU A 92 -1.14 -2.64 -21.43
N TYR A 93 0.05 -2.39 -20.87
CA TYR A 93 0.48 -3.02 -19.62
C TYR A 93 -0.49 -2.71 -18.46
N THR A 94 -0.93 -1.45 -18.35
CA THR A 94 -1.90 -1.04 -17.32
C THR A 94 -3.24 -1.74 -17.52
N ILE A 95 -3.76 -1.78 -18.73
CA ILE A 95 -5.02 -2.49 -19.07
C ILE A 95 -4.89 -3.99 -18.74
N LYS A 96 -3.75 -4.59 -19.01
CA LYS A 96 -3.52 -6.01 -18.77
C LYS A 96 -3.70 -6.35 -17.28
N TRP A 97 -3.03 -5.67 -16.37
CA TRP A 97 -3.20 -5.98 -14.94
C TRP A 97 -4.60 -5.58 -14.42
N VAL A 98 -5.21 -4.50 -14.92
CA VAL A 98 -6.59 -4.14 -14.57
C VAL A 98 -7.56 -5.27 -14.93
N ARG A 99 -7.44 -5.86 -16.11
CA ARG A 99 -8.30 -6.96 -16.55
C ARG A 99 -8.11 -8.23 -15.72
N GLU A 100 -6.90 -8.51 -15.26
CA GLU A 100 -6.63 -9.69 -14.40
C GLU A 100 -7.17 -9.49 -12.97
N VAL A 101 -7.12 -8.28 -12.40
CA VAL A 101 -7.64 -8.04 -11.04
C VAL A 101 -9.16 -7.87 -11.02
N LEU A 102 -9.77 -7.36 -12.09
CA LEU A 102 -11.19 -7.02 -12.11
C LEU A 102 -12.13 -8.17 -11.66
N PRO A 103 -11.97 -9.43 -12.13
CA PRO A 103 -12.83 -10.51 -11.70
C PRO A 103 -12.62 -10.95 -10.23
N LEU A 104 -11.50 -10.56 -9.62
CA LEU A 104 -11.18 -10.89 -8.23
C LEU A 104 -11.88 -9.97 -7.23
N LEU A 105 -12.29 -8.78 -7.69
CA LEU A 105 -12.84 -7.73 -6.84
C LEU A 105 -14.31 -7.97 -6.51
N LYS A 106 -14.68 -7.74 -5.25
CA LYS A 106 -16.09 -7.65 -4.84
C LYS A 106 -16.74 -6.40 -5.45
N LYS A 107 -18.07 -6.41 -5.57
CA LYS A 107 -18.83 -5.24 -6.05
C LYS A 107 -18.65 -3.98 -5.18
N THR A 108 -18.34 -4.17 -3.91
CA THR A 108 -18.09 -3.11 -2.91
C THR A 108 -16.62 -2.74 -2.80
N ALA A 109 -15.73 -3.35 -3.62
CA ALA A 109 -14.29 -3.17 -3.49
C ALA A 109 -13.85 -1.75 -3.82
N SER A 110 -12.85 -1.30 -3.05
CA SER A 110 -12.08 -0.07 -3.27
C SER A 110 -10.73 -0.38 -3.89
N ILE A 111 -10.21 0.56 -4.67
CA ILE A 111 -8.96 0.41 -5.42
C ILE A 111 -8.08 1.64 -5.19
N TYR A 112 -6.81 1.44 -4.81
CA TYR A 112 -5.80 2.48 -4.78
C TYR A 112 -4.62 2.10 -5.67
N VAL A 113 -4.22 3.03 -6.56
CA VAL A 113 -3.10 2.82 -7.48
C VAL A 113 -2.07 3.91 -7.30
N CYS A 114 -0.88 3.53 -6.82
CA CYS A 114 0.26 4.44 -6.69
C CYS A 114 0.95 4.65 -8.03
N CYS A 115 1.43 5.87 -8.28
CA CYS A 115 2.17 6.18 -9.50
C CYS A 115 2.99 7.46 -9.39
N ASP A 116 3.98 7.61 -10.28
CA ASP A 116 4.62 8.89 -10.49
C ASP A 116 3.76 9.81 -11.37
N TRP A 117 4.08 11.10 -11.42
CA TRP A 117 3.30 12.08 -12.15
C TRP A 117 3.15 11.81 -13.66
N ARG A 118 4.12 11.09 -14.28
CA ARG A 118 4.05 10.73 -15.72
C ARG A 118 3.11 9.57 -15.95
N SER A 119 3.28 8.50 -15.18
CA SER A 119 2.42 7.32 -15.23
C SER A 119 0.99 7.65 -14.80
N SER A 120 0.80 8.63 -13.92
CA SER A 120 -0.50 9.11 -13.42
C SER A 120 -1.48 9.49 -14.54
N LEU A 121 -0.99 10.10 -15.62
CA LEU A 121 -1.83 10.49 -16.78
C LEU A 121 -2.41 9.27 -17.51
N ILE A 122 -1.66 8.18 -17.58
CA ILE A 122 -2.08 6.95 -18.26
C ILE A 122 -2.97 6.12 -17.32
N ILE A 123 -2.53 5.96 -16.09
CA ILE A 123 -3.26 5.18 -15.07
C ILE A 123 -4.64 5.78 -14.82
N GLY A 124 -4.74 7.11 -14.63
CA GLY A 124 -6.01 7.79 -14.42
C GLY A 124 -6.97 7.63 -15.60
N ASP A 125 -6.46 7.66 -16.82
CA ASP A 125 -7.23 7.44 -18.04
C ASP A 125 -7.80 6.02 -18.10
N VAL A 126 -6.95 5.02 -17.88
CA VAL A 126 -7.37 3.61 -17.86
C VAL A 126 -8.35 3.33 -16.71
N LEU A 127 -8.10 3.86 -15.51
CA LEU A 127 -9.02 3.60 -14.39
C LEU A 127 -10.44 4.12 -14.64
N GLN A 128 -10.59 5.23 -15.36
CA GLN A 128 -11.91 5.77 -15.73
C GLN A 128 -12.68 4.87 -16.72
N GLU A 129 -12.00 3.99 -17.46
CA GLU A 129 -12.64 3.05 -18.37
C GLU A 129 -13.24 1.82 -17.66
N TYR A 130 -12.66 1.44 -16.50
CA TYR A 130 -13.00 0.19 -15.82
C TYR A 130 -13.67 0.39 -14.47
N PHE A 131 -13.48 1.54 -13.83
CA PHE A 131 -13.89 1.82 -12.44
C PHE A 131 -14.53 3.20 -12.29
N LEU A 132 -15.16 3.44 -11.14
CA LEU A 132 -15.62 4.75 -10.74
C LEU A 132 -14.49 5.47 -10.00
N VAL A 133 -13.79 6.37 -10.68
CA VAL A 133 -12.75 7.19 -10.04
C VAL A 133 -13.38 8.14 -9.05
N GLN A 134 -12.95 8.09 -7.80
CA GLN A 134 -13.44 8.90 -6.69
C GLN A 134 -12.54 10.11 -6.42
N ASN A 135 -11.22 9.93 -6.44
CA ASN A 135 -10.27 10.99 -6.12
C ASN A 135 -8.86 10.68 -6.65
N ARG A 136 -8.02 11.71 -6.69
CA ARG A 136 -6.57 11.60 -6.84
C ARG A 136 -5.93 12.24 -5.63
N ILE A 137 -5.15 11.48 -4.88
CA ILE A 137 -4.38 11.92 -3.74
C ILE A 137 -2.96 12.21 -4.22
N THR A 138 -2.42 13.38 -3.86
CA THR A 138 -1.03 13.71 -4.11
C THR A 138 -0.26 13.60 -2.79
N TRP A 139 0.71 12.68 -2.74
CA TRP A 139 1.61 12.53 -1.61
C TRP A 139 2.91 13.30 -1.85
N GLN A 140 3.22 14.26 -0.96
CA GLN A 140 4.50 14.98 -0.97
C GLN A 140 5.62 14.05 -0.51
N ARG A 141 6.51 13.72 -1.45
CA ARG A 141 7.67 12.88 -1.23
C ARG A 141 8.93 13.72 -1.12
N GLU A 142 9.63 13.67 0.01
CA GLU A 142 10.78 14.54 0.25
C GLU A 142 12.07 14.14 -0.46
N LYS A 143 12.20 12.89 -0.92
CA LYS A 143 13.40 12.43 -1.64
C LYS A 143 13.31 12.74 -3.13
N GLY A 144 14.30 13.44 -3.61
CA GLY A 144 14.59 13.59 -5.01
C GLY A 144 15.89 14.38 -5.13
N ARG A 145 16.77 14.00 -6.04
CA ARG A 145 17.92 14.85 -6.38
C ARG A 145 17.41 16.11 -7.08
N GLY A 146 18.03 17.25 -6.82
CA GLY A 146 17.72 18.48 -7.56
C GLY A 146 17.95 18.27 -9.06
N ALA A 147 17.07 18.83 -9.88
CA ALA A 147 17.25 18.88 -11.31
C ALA A 147 18.00 20.17 -11.68
N LYS A 148 18.91 20.08 -12.65
CA LYS A 148 19.66 21.25 -13.12
C LYS A 148 18.86 22.15 -14.07
N SER A 149 17.89 21.56 -14.80
CA SER A 149 17.16 22.22 -15.89
C SER A 149 15.63 22.09 -15.77
N ASN A 150 15.14 21.59 -14.63
CA ASN A 150 13.71 21.40 -14.37
C ASN A 150 13.45 21.39 -12.87
N TRP A 151 12.16 21.41 -12.48
CA TRP A 151 11.73 21.30 -11.09
C TRP A 151 12.03 19.89 -10.52
N LYS A 152 12.47 19.87 -9.25
CA LYS A 152 12.66 18.63 -8.51
C LYS A 152 11.32 17.88 -8.38
N ASN A 153 11.31 16.59 -8.75
CA ASN A 153 10.14 15.76 -8.49
C ASN A 153 10.02 15.48 -6.99
N GLY A 154 8.98 16.01 -6.36
CA GLY A 154 8.72 15.92 -4.92
C GLY A 154 7.36 15.29 -4.60
N MET A 155 6.70 14.62 -5.56
CA MET A 155 5.38 14.06 -5.36
C MET A 155 5.19 12.70 -6.03
N GLU A 156 4.27 11.92 -5.49
CA GLU A 156 3.64 10.76 -6.13
C GLU A 156 2.13 10.91 -6.03
N ASP A 157 1.42 10.35 -7.01
CA ASP A 157 -0.05 10.31 -7.02
C ASP A 157 -0.55 8.93 -6.56
N ILE A 158 -1.72 8.92 -5.93
CA ILE A 158 -2.47 7.72 -5.58
C ILE A 158 -3.90 7.92 -6.10
N TRP A 159 -4.28 7.15 -7.09
CA TRP A 159 -5.63 7.17 -7.61
C TRP A 159 -6.53 6.32 -6.72
N PHE A 160 -7.65 6.91 -6.29
CA PHE A 160 -8.72 6.24 -5.57
C PHE A 160 -9.89 5.98 -6.51
N ALA A 161 -10.26 4.72 -6.65
CA ALA A 161 -11.40 4.29 -7.46
C ALA A 161 -12.21 3.21 -6.72
N THR A 162 -13.42 2.93 -7.19
CA THR A 162 -14.31 1.90 -6.63
C THR A 162 -14.97 1.11 -7.76
N VAL A 163 -15.33 -0.15 -7.48
CA VAL A 163 -16.06 -1.00 -8.44
C VAL A 163 -17.48 -0.49 -8.65
N SER A 164 -18.12 -0.01 -7.59
CA SER A 164 -19.48 0.53 -7.63
C SER A 164 -19.62 1.77 -6.74
N ARG A 165 -20.85 2.30 -6.65
CA ARG A 165 -21.18 3.40 -5.73
C ARG A 165 -21.38 2.94 -4.28
N ASP A 166 -21.52 1.64 -4.08
CA ASP A 166 -21.61 1.01 -2.77
C ASP A 166 -20.21 0.57 -2.35
N TYR A 167 -19.53 1.37 -1.52
CA TYR A 167 -18.17 1.12 -1.04
C TYR A 167 -17.98 1.63 0.39
N THR A 168 -17.01 1.06 1.07
CA THR A 168 -16.63 1.46 2.44
C THR A 168 -15.72 2.68 2.43
N PHE A 169 -16.05 3.69 3.26
CA PHE A 169 -15.16 4.81 3.55
C PHE A 169 -15.31 5.30 4.98
N HIS A 170 -14.35 4.98 5.84
CA HIS A 170 -14.34 5.33 7.26
C HIS A 170 -13.59 6.65 7.51
N LEU A 171 -14.23 7.78 7.27
CA LEU A 171 -13.62 9.10 7.42
C LEU A 171 -13.07 9.36 8.83
N ASP A 172 -13.75 8.86 9.85
CA ASP A 172 -13.36 9.06 11.25
C ASP A 172 -12.08 8.30 11.63
N GLU A 173 -11.79 7.18 11.00
CA GLU A 173 -10.59 6.36 11.21
C GLU A 173 -9.30 7.00 10.66
N VAL A 174 -9.42 8.03 9.80
CA VAL A 174 -8.29 8.66 9.11
C VAL A 174 -8.09 10.12 9.45
N LYS A 175 -8.70 10.61 10.52
CA LYS A 175 -8.49 11.97 11.00
C LYS A 175 -7.02 12.24 11.31
N VAL A 176 -6.62 13.47 11.05
CA VAL A 176 -5.25 13.94 11.31
C VAL A 176 -5.28 14.91 12.49
N ARG A 177 -4.50 14.60 13.52
CA ARG A 177 -4.30 15.45 14.68
C ARG A 177 -3.30 16.53 14.35
N LYS A 178 -3.77 17.78 14.34
CA LYS A 178 -3.00 18.96 13.98
C LYS A 178 -2.85 19.91 15.17
N ARG A 179 -1.67 20.52 15.28
CA ARG A 179 -1.47 21.58 16.26
C ARG A 179 -2.24 22.83 15.85
N VAL A 180 -2.95 23.43 16.82
CA VAL A 180 -3.73 24.64 16.60
C VAL A 180 -2.85 25.87 16.84
N LEU A 181 -2.57 26.62 15.78
CA LEU A 181 -1.75 27.83 15.83
C LEU A 181 -2.57 29.07 16.20
N ALA A 182 -3.81 29.17 15.72
CA ALA A 182 -4.75 30.25 15.99
C ALA A 182 -6.04 29.69 16.59
N PRO A 183 -6.15 29.58 17.93
CA PRO A 183 -7.29 28.96 18.59
C PRO A 183 -8.53 29.86 18.49
N TYR A 184 -9.53 29.42 17.75
CA TYR A 184 -10.84 30.08 17.69
C TYR A 184 -11.73 29.62 18.84
N ARG A 185 -12.39 30.56 19.51
CA ARG A 185 -13.30 30.29 20.61
C ARG A 185 -14.70 30.85 20.30
N VAL A 186 -15.73 30.16 20.73
CA VAL A 186 -17.13 30.62 20.72
C VAL A 186 -17.59 30.65 22.15
N ASP A 187 -18.08 31.78 22.60
CA ASP A 187 -18.53 32.03 24.01
C ASP A 187 -17.49 31.60 25.06
N GLY A 188 -16.21 31.89 24.77
CA GLY A 188 -15.08 31.56 25.65
C GLY A 188 -14.57 30.13 25.59
N ASN A 189 -15.30 29.20 24.93
CA ASN A 189 -14.95 27.79 24.81
C ASN A 189 -14.24 27.47 23.49
N PRO A 190 -13.31 26.49 23.46
CA PRO A 190 -12.74 25.97 22.22
C PRO A 190 -13.86 25.50 21.28
N LYS A 191 -13.82 25.91 20.00
CA LYS A 191 -14.86 25.55 19.05
C LYS A 191 -14.71 24.10 18.55
N ASP A 192 -13.48 23.70 18.20
CA ASP A 192 -13.19 22.43 17.53
C ASP A 192 -11.76 21.92 17.83
N TRP A 193 -11.25 22.29 19.00
CA TRP A 193 -9.91 21.91 19.46
C TRP A 193 -9.93 21.64 20.97
N GLU A 194 -8.94 20.90 21.43
CA GLU A 194 -8.73 20.58 22.85
C GLU A 194 -7.37 21.08 23.33
N GLU A 195 -7.28 21.41 24.61
CA GLU A 195 -6.04 21.76 25.30
C GLU A 195 -5.55 20.55 26.08
N THR A 196 -4.31 20.17 25.87
CA THR A 196 -3.62 19.08 26.58
C THR A 196 -2.33 19.61 27.16
N ASP A 197 -1.66 18.82 28.01
CA ASP A 197 -0.35 19.19 28.57
C ASP A 197 0.72 19.39 27.49
N GLU A 198 0.57 18.76 26.31
CA GLU A 198 1.46 18.87 25.16
C GLU A 198 1.11 20.04 24.22
N GLY A 199 -0.02 20.73 24.44
CA GLY A 199 -0.48 21.86 23.62
C GLY A 199 -1.90 21.77 23.17
N ARG A 200 -2.23 22.56 22.15
CA ARG A 200 -3.58 22.66 21.58
C ARG A 200 -3.67 21.87 20.28
N PHE A 201 -4.63 21.00 20.18
CA PHE A 201 -4.80 20.11 19.03
C PHE A 201 -6.24 20.04 18.56
N ARG A 202 -6.42 19.71 17.30
CA ARG A 202 -7.71 19.32 16.71
C ARG A 202 -7.56 18.14 15.76
N ASN A 203 -8.58 17.32 15.67
CA ASN A 203 -8.67 16.23 14.71
C ASN A 203 -9.42 16.73 13.47
N THR A 204 -8.74 16.78 12.33
CA THR A 204 -9.27 17.27 11.05
C THR A 204 -9.40 16.14 10.04
N CYS A 205 -10.43 16.21 9.18
CA CYS A 205 -10.50 15.33 8.02
C CYS A 205 -9.30 15.57 7.10
N PRO A 206 -8.61 14.54 6.61
CA PRO A 206 -7.51 14.69 5.69
C PRO A 206 -8.00 15.22 4.33
N SER A 207 -7.19 16.07 3.71
CA SER A 207 -7.38 16.44 2.30
C SER A 207 -6.78 15.37 1.38
N ASN A 208 -6.92 15.55 0.08
CA ASN A 208 -6.24 14.73 -0.94
C ASN A 208 -4.80 15.20 -1.23
N PHE A 209 -4.24 16.07 -0.41
CA PHE A 209 -2.83 16.45 -0.43
C PHE A 209 -2.18 16.04 0.89
N TRP A 210 -1.22 15.10 0.83
CA TRP A 210 -0.57 14.51 2.00
C TRP A 210 0.89 14.95 2.11
N ASP A 211 1.18 15.81 3.07
CA ASP A 211 2.49 16.35 3.38
C ASP A 211 3.04 15.83 4.74
N ASP A 212 2.24 15.02 5.43
CA ASP A 212 2.51 14.51 6.77
C ASP A 212 3.20 13.13 6.80
N ILE A 213 3.51 12.54 5.62
CA ILE A 213 4.06 11.19 5.52
C ILE A 213 5.48 11.24 4.97
N SER A 214 6.45 10.80 5.76
CA SER A 214 7.83 10.63 5.32
C SER A 214 8.03 9.29 4.62
N ILE A 215 8.96 9.22 3.68
CA ILE A 215 9.47 7.94 3.17
C ILE A 215 10.21 7.21 4.29
N PRO A 216 10.31 5.87 4.26
CA PRO A 216 11.10 5.13 5.22
C PRO A 216 12.58 5.53 5.14
N TYR A 217 13.12 6.08 6.23
CA TYR A 217 14.54 6.37 6.38
C TYR A 217 15.26 5.18 7.02
N TRP A 218 16.56 5.08 6.82
CA TRP A 218 17.41 4.02 7.38
C TRP A 218 17.33 3.87 8.92
N SER A 219 16.90 4.91 9.62
CA SER A 219 16.71 4.92 11.08
C SER A 219 15.32 4.44 11.52
N MET A 220 14.36 4.31 10.60
CA MET A 220 13.01 3.86 10.91
C MET A 220 12.95 2.33 11.03
N PRO A 221 12.19 1.78 11.98
CA PRO A 221 12.11 0.33 12.20
C PRO A 221 11.51 -0.44 11.02
N GLU A 222 10.70 0.21 10.20
CA GLU A 222 10.06 -0.38 9.01
C GLU A 222 11.00 -0.48 7.78
N ASN A 223 12.18 0.18 7.81
CA ASN A 223 13.02 0.34 6.62
C ASN A 223 13.73 -0.95 6.21
N THR A 224 13.65 -1.28 4.92
CA THR A 224 14.44 -2.32 4.25
C THR A 224 15.33 -1.70 3.16
N ALA A 225 16.18 -2.48 2.51
CA ALA A 225 16.96 -2.03 1.37
C ALA A 225 16.14 -1.96 0.05
N HIS A 226 14.82 -2.19 0.10
CA HIS A 226 13.96 -2.07 -1.08
C HIS A 226 13.95 -0.62 -1.61
N PRO A 227 14.23 -0.39 -2.92
CA PRO A 227 14.53 0.95 -3.44
C PRO A 227 13.33 1.91 -3.49
N THR A 228 12.11 1.39 -3.39
CA THR A 228 10.85 2.15 -3.51
C THR A 228 9.83 1.76 -2.46
N GLN A 229 10.27 1.26 -1.31
CA GLN A 229 9.37 0.87 -0.24
C GLN A 229 8.40 2.02 0.11
N LYS A 230 7.11 1.70 0.15
CA LYS A 230 6.08 2.62 0.64
C LYS A 230 6.08 2.65 2.17
N PRO A 231 5.82 3.80 2.80
CA PRO A 231 5.74 3.91 4.26
C PRO A 231 4.46 3.24 4.81
N GLU A 232 4.58 2.62 5.99
CA GLU A 232 3.45 1.98 6.67
C GLU A 232 2.33 2.98 6.98
N LYS A 233 2.66 4.21 7.35
CA LYS A 233 1.67 5.28 7.60
C LYS A 233 0.79 5.57 6.38
N LEU A 234 1.35 5.53 5.17
CA LEU A 234 0.61 5.75 3.93
C LEU A 234 -0.41 4.64 3.72
N LEU A 235 0.05 3.37 3.81
CA LEU A 235 -0.82 2.21 3.64
C LEU A 235 -1.89 2.14 4.75
N ALA A 236 -1.55 2.51 5.98
CA ALA A 236 -2.51 2.55 7.08
C ALA A 236 -3.67 3.53 6.81
N LYS A 237 -3.38 4.71 6.25
CA LYS A 237 -4.45 5.65 5.85
C LYS A 237 -5.37 5.04 4.79
N LEU A 238 -4.82 4.35 3.78
CA LEU A 238 -5.62 3.72 2.74
C LEU A 238 -6.47 2.57 3.28
N LEU A 239 -5.86 1.67 4.07
CA LEU A 239 -6.54 0.50 4.63
C LEU A 239 -7.63 0.91 5.62
N LEU A 240 -7.35 1.83 6.53
CA LEU A 240 -8.32 2.31 7.51
C LEU A 240 -9.50 3.03 6.84
N ALA A 241 -9.24 3.83 5.79
CA ALA A 241 -10.29 4.52 5.07
C ALA A 241 -11.26 3.54 4.38
N SER A 242 -10.75 2.48 3.74
CA SER A 242 -11.52 1.72 2.74
C SER A 242 -11.60 0.23 3.02
N SER A 243 -11.41 -0.19 4.28
CA SER A 243 -11.63 -1.58 4.70
C SER A 243 -11.98 -1.66 6.18
N SER A 244 -12.59 -2.77 6.57
CA SER A 244 -12.90 -3.15 7.94
C SER A 244 -12.00 -4.31 8.41
N LYS A 245 -11.95 -4.57 9.74
CA LYS A 245 -11.25 -5.74 10.27
C LYS A 245 -11.80 -7.02 9.65
N GLY A 246 -10.92 -7.92 9.23
CA GLY A 246 -11.27 -9.16 8.56
C GLY A 246 -11.44 -9.06 7.04
N ASP A 247 -11.55 -7.85 6.47
CA ASP A 247 -11.57 -7.65 5.02
C ASP A 247 -10.27 -8.11 4.34
N VAL A 248 -10.38 -8.51 3.09
CA VAL A 248 -9.27 -9.04 2.29
C VAL A 248 -8.65 -7.96 1.44
N VAL A 249 -7.34 -7.73 1.66
CA VAL A 249 -6.51 -6.79 0.90
C VAL A 249 -5.65 -7.57 -0.09
N LEU A 250 -5.74 -7.24 -1.38
CA LEU A 250 -4.86 -7.77 -2.42
C LEU A 250 -3.80 -6.74 -2.81
N ASP A 251 -2.54 -7.16 -2.84
CA ASP A 251 -1.43 -6.39 -3.42
C ASP A 251 -0.68 -7.26 -4.45
N PRO A 252 -0.91 -7.06 -5.76
CA PRO A 252 -0.28 -7.87 -6.80
C PRO A 252 1.16 -7.46 -7.14
N PHE A 253 1.70 -6.40 -6.49
CA PHE A 253 3.07 -5.90 -6.67
C PHE A 253 3.69 -5.55 -5.32
N ALA A 254 3.72 -6.52 -4.41
CA ALA A 254 3.87 -6.28 -2.98
C ALA A 254 5.26 -5.80 -2.53
N GLY A 255 6.32 -6.01 -3.33
CA GLY A 255 7.68 -5.57 -3.01
C GLY A 255 8.16 -6.10 -1.66
N SER A 256 8.57 -5.23 -0.74
CA SER A 256 8.97 -5.62 0.62
C SER A 256 7.78 -5.81 1.59
N GLY A 257 6.55 -5.96 1.08
CA GLY A 257 5.37 -6.39 1.83
C GLY A 257 4.72 -5.32 2.71
N THR A 258 4.88 -4.03 2.45
CA THR A 258 4.30 -2.99 3.33
C THR A 258 2.79 -3.12 3.46
N THR A 259 2.06 -3.41 2.38
CA THR A 259 0.60 -3.64 2.41
C THR A 259 0.24 -4.82 3.31
N ALA A 260 0.93 -5.96 3.17
CA ALA A 260 0.71 -7.16 3.97
C ALA A 260 0.98 -6.92 5.47
N VAL A 261 2.09 -6.24 5.79
CA VAL A 261 2.47 -5.87 7.16
C VAL A 261 1.41 -4.98 7.81
N VAL A 262 0.97 -3.95 7.11
CA VAL A 262 -0.06 -3.02 7.62
C VAL A 262 -1.42 -3.71 7.74
N ALA A 263 -1.80 -4.57 6.78
CA ALA A 263 -3.00 -5.38 6.87
C ALA A 263 -2.99 -6.24 8.14
N LYS A 264 -1.89 -6.96 8.41
CA LYS A 264 -1.70 -7.76 9.63
C LYS A 264 -1.80 -6.89 10.90
N LYS A 265 -1.06 -5.77 10.97
CA LYS A 265 -1.10 -4.85 12.12
C LYS A 265 -2.49 -4.31 12.42
N LEU A 266 -3.31 -4.10 11.39
CA LEU A 266 -4.66 -3.54 11.50
C LEU A 266 -5.78 -4.61 11.54
N GLY A 267 -5.43 -5.91 11.55
CA GLY A 267 -6.39 -7.02 11.63
C GLY A 267 -7.20 -7.25 10.34
N ARG A 268 -6.63 -6.92 9.18
CA ARG A 268 -7.13 -7.29 7.84
C ARG A 268 -6.43 -8.55 7.38
N LYS A 269 -7.10 -9.31 6.49
CA LYS A 269 -6.48 -10.40 5.75
C LYS A 269 -5.74 -9.85 4.55
N PHE A 270 -4.68 -10.53 4.09
CA PHE A 270 -3.98 -10.10 2.90
C PHE A 270 -3.68 -11.27 1.95
N VAL A 271 -3.54 -10.93 0.67
CA VAL A 271 -2.90 -11.76 -0.36
C VAL A 271 -1.90 -10.85 -1.07
N ALA A 272 -0.64 -11.21 -1.03
CA ALA A 272 0.45 -10.40 -1.56
C ALA A 272 1.24 -11.20 -2.60
N ILE A 273 1.53 -10.61 -3.75
CA ILE A 273 2.26 -11.27 -4.84
C ILE A 273 3.51 -10.46 -5.18
N GLU A 274 4.65 -11.14 -5.30
CA GLU A 274 5.93 -10.54 -5.66
C GLU A 274 6.76 -11.55 -6.47
N GLN A 275 7.47 -11.09 -7.48
CA GLN A 275 8.31 -11.97 -8.29
C GLN A 275 9.75 -12.14 -7.75
N ASN A 276 10.21 -11.20 -6.92
CA ASN A 276 11.58 -11.22 -6.39
C ASN A 276 11.63 -11.93 -5.03
N PRO A 277 12.30 -13.10 -4.91
CA PRO A 277 12.37 -13.85 -3.65
C PRO A 277 13.02 -13.06 -2.50
N LEU A 278 14.00 -12.19 -2.78
CA LEU A 278 14.63 -11.35 -1.75
C LEU A 278 13.62 -10.42 -1.09
N TYR A 279 12.67 -9.87 -1.87
CA TYR A 279 11.63 -9.01 -1.33
C TYR A 279 10.64 -9.80 -0.47
N GLY A 280 10.35 -11.06 -0.86
CA GLY A 280 9.56 -11.98 -0.05
C GLY A 280 10.20 -12.26 1.30
N ALA A 281 11.51 -12.50 1.34
CA ALA A 281 12.23 -12.71 2.61
C ALA A 281 12.16 -11.47 3.53
N TRP A 282 12.33 -10.24 2.99
CA TRP A 282 12.11 -9.02 3.78
C TRP A 282 10.67 -8.87 4.25
N ALA A 283 9.70 -9.20 3.41
CA ALA A 283 8.29 -9.16 3.77
C ALA A 283 7.98 -10.11 4.93
N GLN A 284 8.47 -11.35 4.89
CA GLN A 284 8.26 -12.33 5.95
C GLN A 284 8.91 -11.91 7.27
N LYS A 285 10.13 -11.37 7.25
CA LYS A 285 10.75 -10.80 8.44
C LYS A 285 9.93 -9.67 9.04
N ARG A 286 9.43 -8.77 8.23
CA ARG A 286 8.54 -7.68 8.69
C ARG A 286 7.20 -8.20 9.22
N LEU A 287 6.64 -9.24 8.62
CA LEU A 287 5.42 -9.90 9.10
C LEU A 287 5.62 -10.57 10.46
N GLU A 288 6.77 -11.19 10.69
CA GLU A 288 7.15 -11.73 11.99
C GLU A 288 7.29 -10.61 13.05
N MET A 289 7.97 -9.51 12.70
CA MET A 289 8.08 -8.36 13.61
C MET A 289 6.71 -7.77 13.95
N ALA A 290 5.76 -7.77 13.02
CA ALA A 290 4.40 -7.28 13.23
C ALA A 290 3.57 -8.14 14.20
N GLU A 291 4.00 -9.36 14.55
CA GLU A 291 3.36 -10.20 15.57
C GLU A 291 3.59 -9.66 16.98
N THR A 292 4.74 -9.05 17.19
CA THR A 292 5.14 -8.50 18.49
C THR A 292 4.96 -6.99 18.60
N ASP A 293 4.98 -6.28 17.47
CA ASP A 293 4.83 -4.82 17.42
C ASP A 293 3.83 -4.42 16.32
N ALA A 294 2.60 -4.13 16.73
CA ALA A 294 1.54 -3.64 15.85
C ALA A 294 1.55 -2.10 15.69
N SER A 295 2.52 -1.39 16.26
CA SER A 295 2.61 0.06 16.14
C SER A 295 2.89 0.50 14.71
N ILE A 296 2.33 1.66 14.33
CA ILE A 296 2.57 2.30 13.04
C ILE A 296 3.04 3.72 13.32
N GLN A 297 4.23 4.06 12.85
CA GLN A 297 4.82 5.38 13.13
C GLN A 297 3.91 6.51 12.62
N GLY A 298 3.57 7.43 13.52
CA GLY A 298 2.68 8.57 13.22
C GLY A 298 1.20 8.23 13.18
N TYR A 299 0.79 7.04 13.65
CA TYR A 299 -0.58 6.67 13.94
C TYR A 299 -0.67 6.16 15.38
N GLU A 300 -1.46 6.80 16.22
CA GLU A 300 -1.56 6.51 17.65
C GLU A 300 -2.92 6.99 18.18
N ASP A 301 -3.50 6.24 19.11
CA ASP A 301 -4.80 6.52 19.71
C ASP A 301 -5.93 6.73 18.69
N GLY A 302 -5.88 6.01 17.55
CA GLY A 302 -6.89 6.08 16.50
C GLY A 302 -6.79 7.31 15.60
N VAL A 303 -5.72 8.10 15.68
CA VAL A 303 -5.53 9.29 14.84
C VAL A 303 -4.14 9.33 14.22
N PHE A 304 -4.05 9.93 13.02
CA PHE A 304 -2.77 10.21 12.40
C PHE A 304 -2.20 11.54 12.91
N TRP A 305 -0.91 11.56 13.21
CA TRP A 305 -0.22 12.76 13.63
C TRP A 305 0.39 13.51 12.46
N GLU A 306 0.24 14.82 12.44
CA GLU A 306 0.98 15.71 11.54
C GLU A 306 2.49 15.53 11.73
N ARG A 307 3.27 15.73 10.66
CA ARG A 307 4.75 15.65 10.73
C ARG A 307 5.28 16.62 11.77
N ASN A 308 6.19 16.14 12.62
CA ASN A 308 6.82 16.94 13.69
C ASN A 308 5.85 17.53 14.73
N ALA A 309 4.63 17.08 14.82
CA ALA A 309 3.68 17.54 15.82
C ALA A 309 3.98 17.01 17.24
N ARG A 310 4.67 15.88 17.34
CA ARG A 310 5.31 15.38 18.58
C ARG A 310 6.82 15.69 18.53
N ARG A 311 7.35 16.17 19.64
CA ARG A 311 8.80 16.32 19.88
C ARG A 311 9.33 15.13 20.64
#